data_0f0e430d7f1f60fa2eedfcde88d0a96c
#
_entry.id   0f0e430d7f1f60fa2eedfcde88d0a96c
#
_cell.length_a   1.000
_cell.length_b   1.000
_cell.length_c   1.000
_cell.angle_alpha   90.00
_cell.angle_beta   90.00
_cell.angle_gamma   90.00
#
_symmetry.space_group_name_H-M   'P 1'
#
loop_
_entity.id
_entity.type
_entity.pdbx_description
1 polymer ?
#
loop_
_entity_poly.entity_id
_entity_poly.type
_entity_poly.pdbx_seq_one_letter_code
_entity_poly.pdbx_strand_id
1 'polypeptide(L)'
;MAWRDTPFNFEQVRYYSAPVNRAIPVAKQKYVPTSGSYPKGFFVSGVHAGVKPTNKYLPDLAILSSEIPCSAAAVFTRNKFQAAPVIVSRETLQKRSGEGIRAIIINSGCANAVTGKGGLEDATHMATAVDEQLSPTSDLSSSTLVMSTGVIGYVLFKSTS
;
A
#
# COMPACT_ATOMS: atom_id res chain seq x y z
N MET A 1 -12.73 -15.00 -8.74
CA MET A 1 -13.22 -13.84 -9.51
C MET A 1 -11.98 -13.11 -10.02
N ALA A 2 -11.78 -13.14 -11.32
CA ALA A 2 -10.49 -12.84 -11.94
C ALA A 2 -10.21 -11.34 -12.00
N TRP A 3 -9.06 -10.94 -11.44
CA TRP A 3 -8.52 -9.57 -11.45
C TRP A 3 -7.77 -9.23 -12.77
N ARG A 4 -7.92 -10.05 -13.82
CA ARG A 4 -7.01 -10.02 -14.98
C ARG A 4 -7.36 -9.04 -16.10
N ASP A 5 -8.51 -8.35 -16.10
CA ASP A 5 -9.01 -7.72 -17.33
C ASP A 5 -9.31 -6.22 -17.27
N THR A 6 -8.89 -5.48 -16.24
CA THR A 6 -8.97 -4.02 -16.28
C THR A 6 -7.57 -3.42 -16.36
N PRO A 7 -7.18 -2.83 -17.51
CA PRO A 7 -5.93 -2.09 -17.61
C PRO A 7 -5.98 -0.93 -16.62
N PHE A 8 -4.93 -0.80 -15.82
CA PHE A 8 -4.75 0.31 -14.89
C PHE A 8 -4.63 1.60 -15.71
N ASN A 9 -5.69 2.40 -15.72
CA ASN A 9 -5.70 3.65 -16.47
C ASN A 9 -5.14 4.77 -15.58
N PHE A 10 -3.91 5.19 -15.83
CA PHE A 10 -3.22 6.28 -15.15
C PHE A 10 -3.85 7.66 -15.35
N GLU A 11 -4.80 7.84 -16.26
CA GLU A 11 -5.47 9.12 -16.49
C GLU A 11 -6.45 9.54 -15.38
N GLN A 12 -6.76 8.68 -14.43
CA GLN A 12 -7.59 9.03 -13.28
C GLN A 12 -6.76 9.40 -12.05
N VAL A 13 -5.82 10.31 -12.17
CA VAL A 13 -5.26 11.03 -11.02
C VAL A 13 -6.39 11.89 -10.42
N ARG A 14 -7.14 11.32 -9.52
CA ARG A 14 -8.15 12.09 -8.79
C ARG A 14 -7.45 12.85 -7.67
N TYR A 15 -7.61 14.15 -7.71
CA TYR A 15 -7.28 15.01 -6.58
C TYR A 15 -7.90 14.44 -5.30
N TYR A 16 -7.12 14.39 -4.22
CA TYR A 16 -7.62 13.96 -2.93
C TYR A 16 -8.74 14.89 -2.48
N SER A 17 -9.96 14.43 -2.50
CA SER A 17 -11.06 15.07 -1.79
C SER A 17 -11.36 14.24 -0.55
N ALA A 18 -11.19 14.81 0.63
CA ALA A 18 -11.67 14.17 1.85
C ALA A 18 -13.16 13.89 1.70
N PRO A 19 -13.66 12.70 2.08
CA PRO A 19 -15.09 12.42 2.00
C PRO A 19 -15.85 13.41 2.87
N VAL A 20 -16.82 14.09 2.26
CA VAL A 20 -17.59 15.23 2.80
C VAL A 20 -18.34 14.92 4.11
N ASN A 21 -18.46 13.66 4.52
CA ASN A 21 -19.35 13.23 5.60
C ASN A 21 -18.67 12.62 6.85
N ARG A 22 -17.40 12.84 7.06
CA ARG A 22 -16.80 12.58 8.37
C ARG A 22 -16.58 13.93 9.03
N ALA A 23 -17.35 14.22 10.07
CA ALA A 23 -17.21 15.42 10.88
C ALA A 23 -15.79 15.51 11.45
N ILE A 24 -14.91 16.16 10.72
CA ILE A 24 -13.60 16.53 11.23
C ILE A 24 -13.84 17.59 12.30
N PRO A 25 -13.35 17.41 13.53
CA PRO A 25 -13.49 18.41 14.57
C PRO A 25 -13.08 19.79 14.05
N VAL A 26 -13.89 20.82 14.33
CA VAL A 26 -13.69 22.19 13.84
C VAL A 26 -12.26 22.68 14.05
N ALA A 27 -11.66 22.37 15.20
CA ALA A 27 -10.27 22.72 15.52
C ALA A 27 -9.23 22.09 14.58
N LYS A 28 -9.58 20.98 13.88
CA LYS A 28 -8.69 20.28 12.94
C LYS A 28 -8.97 20.64 11.49
N GLN A 29 -10.06 21.31 11.17
CA GLN A 29 -10.42 21.66 9.79
C GLN A 29 -9.35 22.52 9.11
N LYS A 30 -8.69 23.40 9.86
CA LYS A 30 -7.58 24.23 9.34
C LYS A 30 -6.37 23.47 8.84
N TYR A 31 -6.23 22.19 9.21
CA TYR A 31 -5.14 21.32 8.78
C TYR A 31 -5.54 20.39 7.62
N VAL A 32 -6.80 20.45 7.20
CA VAL A 32 -7.29 19.65 6.08
C VAL A 32 -7.00 20.42 4.80
N PRO A 33 -6.20 19.88 3.88
CA PRO A 33 -5.96 20.53 2.61
C PRO A 33 -7.28 20.66 1.84
N THR A 34 -7.59 21.83 1.37
CA THR A 34 -8.75 22.11 0.49
C THR A 34 -8.43 21.81 -0.97
N SER A 35 -7.16 21.74 -1.30
CA SER A 35 -6.63 21.32 -2.58
C SER A 35 -5.34 20.55 -2.34
N GLY A 36 -5.08 19.50 -3.11
CA GLY A 36 -3.85 18.73 -3.03
C GLY A 36 -3.13 18.74 -4.37
N SER A 37 -1.87 19.13 -4.37
CA SER A 37 -0.95 18.82 -5.45
C SER A 37 0.09 17.85 -4.92
N TYR A 38 0.34 16.79 -5.66
CA TYR A 38 1.46 15.90 -5.39
C TYR A 38 2.71 16.40 -6.12
N PRO A 39 3.91 16.07 -5.64
CA PRO A 39 5.14 16.34 -6.40
C PRO A 39 5.02 15.74 -7.80
N LYS A 40 5.57 16.43 -8.79
CA LYS A 40 5.61 15.92 -10.17
C LYS A 40 6.29 14.55 -10.21
N GLY A 41 5.73 13.63 -11.00
CA GLY A 41 6.25 12.26 -11.12
C GLY A 41 5.79 11.30 -10.02
N PHE A 42 4.92 11.74 -9.09
CA PHE A 42 4.29 10.86 -8.11
C PHE A 42 2.78 10.78 -8.32
N PHE A 43 2.24 9.58 -8.23
CA PHE A 43 0.83 9.28 -8.40
C PHE A 43 0.28 8.59 -7.16
N VAL A 44 -0.95 8.90 -6.81
CA VAL A 44 -1.65 8.27 -5.68
C VAL A 44 -3.02 7.81 -6.13
N SER A 45 -3.38 6.58 -5.80
CA SER A 45 -4.70 6.02 -6.03
C SER A 45 -5.19 5.32 -4.78
N GLY A 46 -6.51 5.32 -4.58
CA GLY A 46 -7.16 4.59 -3.50
C GLY A 46 -8.42 3.92 -4.00
N VAL A 47 -8.58 2.65 -3.65
CA VAL A 47 -9.74 1.84 -4.05
C VAL A 47 -10.34 1.11 -2.85
N HIS A 48 -11.62 0.75 -2.98
CA HIS A 48 -12.26 -0.16 -2.05
C HIS A 48 -11.97 -1.60 -2.51
N ALA A 49 -11.09 -2.30 -1.79
CA ALA A 49 -10.72 -3.68 -2.07
C ALA A 49 -11.43 -4.68 -1.15
N GLY A 50 -12.18 -4.20 -0.15
CA GLY A 50 -12.89 -5.06 0.80
C GLY A 50 -12.01 -5.68 1.86
N VAL A 51 -10.85 -5.11 2.14
CA VAL A 51 -9.92 -5.58 3.19
C VAL A 51 -10.58 -5.54 4.56
N LYS A 52 -11.41 -4.53 4.81
CA LYS A 52 -12.17 -4.38 6.06
C LYS A 52 -13.63 -4.80 5.84
N PRO A 53 -14.10 -5.94 6.39
CA PRO A 53 -15.45 -6.45 6.13
C PRO A 53 -16.59 -5.48 6.50
N THR A 54 -16.37 -4.62 7.50
CA THR A 54 -17.34 -3.60 7.94
C THR A 54 -17.37 -2.36 7.07
N ASN A 55 -16.39 -2.21 6.17
CA ASN A 55 -16.29 -1.10 5.26
C ASN A 55 -16.95 -1.46 3.93
N LYS A 56 -17.98 -0.72 3.53
CA LYS A 56 -18.73 -1.01 2.31
C LYS A 56 -18.36 -0.12 1.12
N TYR A 57 -17.77 1.05 1.38
CA TYR A 57 -17.65 2.07 0.33
C TYR A 57 -16.36 2.89 0.38
N LEU A 58 -15.63 2.88 1.49
CA LEU A 58 -14.46 3.73 1.61
C LEU A 58 -13.22 3.01 1.07
N PRO A 59 -12.28 3.72 0.44
CA PRO A 59 -11.01 3.13 0.07
C PRO A 59 -10.31 2.49 1.28
N ASP A 60 -9.87 1.26 1.10
CA ASP A 60 -9.12 0.50 2.10
C ASP A 60 -7.82 -0.08 1.54
N LEU A 61 -7.54 0.20 0.27
CA LEU A 61 -6.26 -0.05 -0.39
C LEU A 61 -5.82 1.23 -1.10
N ALA A 62 -4.57 1.62 -0.90
CA ALA A 62 -3.96 2.76 -1.57
C ALA A 62 -2.61 2.37 -2.18
N ILE A 63 -2.28 3.00 -3.29
CA ILE A 63 -0.97 2.89 -3.93
C ILE A 63 -0.43 4.29 -4.15
N LEU A 64 0.82 4.50 -3.76
CA LEU A 64 1.64 5.62 -4.15
C LEU A 64 2.73 5.10 -5.09
N SER A 65 2.83 5.64 -6.28
CA SER A 65 3.82 5.21 -7.27
C SER A 65 4.66 6.38 -7.78
N SER A 66 5.89 6.08 -8.17
CA SER A 66 6.78 7.01 -8.85
C SER A 66 6.85 6.68 -10.35
N GLU A 67 6.81 7.70 -11.18
CA GLU A 67 6.93 7.58 -12.63
C GLU A 67 8.26 6.95 -13.05
N ILE A 68 9.32 7.28 -12.31
CA ILE A 68 10.67 6.72 -12.50
C ILE A 68 11.15 6.07 -11.20
N PRO A 69 12.11 5.12 -11.26
CA PRO A 69 12.75 4.61 -10.06
C PRO A 69 13.34 5.73 -9.20
N CYS A 70 13.09 5.68 -7.90
CA CYS A 70 13.53 6.71 -6.96
C CYS A 70 14.24 6.12 -5.75
N SER A 71 14.97 6.96 -5.01
CA SER A 71 15.54 6.60 -3.71
C SER A 71 14.45 6.62 -2.65
N ALA A 72 14.49 5.68 -1.73
CA ALA A 72 13.59 5.62 -0.60
C ALA A 72 14.33 5.31 0.70
N ALA A 73 13.85 5.89 1.78
CA ALA A 73 14.30 5.60 3.13
C ALA A 73 13.12 5.39 4.05
N ALA A 74 13.27 4.54 5.05
CA ALA A 74 12.24 4.28 6.04
C ALA A 74 12.83 4.07 7.44
N VAL A 75 12.00 4.34 8.44
CA VAL A 75 12.27 3.99 9.83
C VAL A 75 11.35 2.85 10.24
N PHE A 76 11.87 1.91 11.01
CA PHE A 76 11.17 0.71 11.41
C PHE A 76 11.18 0.55 12.93
N THR A 77 10.14 -0.08 13.45
CA THR A 77 10.08 -0.44 14.87
C THR A 77 11.24 -1.36 15.28
N ARG A 78 11.68 -1.23 16.52
CA ARG A 78 12.64 -2.14 17.19
C ARG A 78 11.93 -3.28 17.92
N ASN A 79 10.61 -3.33 17.89
CA ASN A 79 9.86 -4.41 18.52
C ASN A 79 10.31 -5.76 17.92
N LYS A 80 10.45 -6.77 18.77
CA LYS A 80 10.78 -8.13 18.35
C LYS A 80 9.63 -8.79 17.58
N PHE A 81 8.39 -8.45 17.92
CA PHE A 81 7.21 -8.87 17.18
C PHE A 81 6.91 -7.87 16.06
N GLN A 82 7.50 -8.11 14.91
CA GLN A 82 7.32 -7.26 13.75
C GLN A 82 6.24 -7.83 12.84
N ALA A 83 5.40 -6.95 12.32
CA ALA A 83 4.42 -7.29 11.31
C ALA A 83 5.11 -7.65 9.99
N ALA A 84 4.50 -8.51 9.19
CA ALA A 84 5.01 -8.93 7.89
C ALA A 84 5.38 -7.76 6.97
N PRO A 85 4.58 -6.68 6.83
CA PRO A 85 4.95 -5.52 6.03
C PRO A 85 6.25 -4.85 6.48
N VAL A 86 6.52 -4.83 7.79
CA VAL A 86 7.77 -4.26 8.33
C VAL A 86 8.99 -5.08 7.89
N ILE A 87 8.86 -6.41 7.93
CA ILE A 87 9.93 -7.34 7.53
C ILE A 87 10.19 -7.20 6.03
N VAL A 88 9.14 -7.36 5.20
CA VAL A 88 9.24 -7.32 3.74
C VAL A 88 9.79 -5.98 3.25
N SER A 89 9.27 -4.85 3.74
CA SER A 89 9.73 -3.52 3.31
C SER A 89 11.18 -3.24 3.73
N ARG A 90 11.58 -3.69 4.93
CA ARG A 90 12.97 -3.57 5.36
C ARG A 90 13.91 -4.37 4.47
N GLU A 91 13.57 -5.62 4.19
CA GLU A 91 14.36 -6.47 3.31
C GLU A 91 14.46 -5.90 1.90
N THR A 92 13.37 -5.39 1.34
CA THR A 92 13.36 -4.74 0.03
C THR A 92 14.32 -3.54 0.01
N LEU A 93 14.23 -2.65 1.00
CA LEU A 93 15.14 -1.50 1.09
C LEU A 93 16.59 -1.90 1.28
N GLN A 94 16.88 -2.93 2.08
CA GLN A 94 18.23 -3.44 2.28
C GLN A 94 18.81 -4.06 0.99
N LYS A 95 18.04 -4.91 0.32
CA LYS A 95 18.47 -5.55 -0.94
C LYS A 95 18.76 -4.54 -2.04
N ARG A 96 18.02 -3.46 -2.08
CA ARG A 96 18.17 -2.38 -3.07
C ARG A 96 19.03 -1.22 -2.60
N SER A 97 19.58 -1.27 -1.38
CA SER A 97 20.33 -0.15 -0.78
C SER A 97 19.53 1.17 -0.80
N GLY A 98 18.21 1.09 -0.72
CA GLY A 98 17.30 2.24 -0.80
C GLY A 98 17.09 2.82 -2.20
N GLU A 99 17.59 2.18 -3.25
CA GLU A 99 17.51 2.70 -4.62
C GLU A 99 16.50 1.91 -5.48
N GLY A 100 16.01 2.53 -6.53
CA GLY A 100 15.15 1.87 -7.51
C GLY A 100 13.76 1.52 -7.01
N ILE A 101 13.27 2.19 -5.99
CA ILE A 101 11.90 1.98 -5.48
C ILE A 101 10.90 2.66 -6.41
N ARG A 102 9.81 1.96 -6.72
CA ARG A 102 8.78 2.41 -7.66
C ARG A 102 7.43 2.66 -6.99
N ALA A 103 7.11 1.95 -5.91
CA ALA A 103 5.81 2.10 -5.28
C ALA A 103 5.79 1.80 -3.78
N ILE A 104 4.70 2.23 -3.16
CA ILE A 104 4.27 1.83 -1.84
C ILE A 104 2.81 1.39 -1.94
N ILE A 105 2.51 0.16 -1.54
CA ILE A 105 1.13 -0.32 -1.39
C ILE A 105 0.73 -0.33 0.07
N ILE A 106 -0.47 0.19 0.37
CA ILE A 106 -0.94 0.41 1.73
C ILE A 106 -2.34 -0.17 1.87
N ASN A 107 -2.55 -1.09 2.79
CA ASN A 107 -3.89 -1.54 3.14
C ASN A 107 -4.35 -1.04 4.51
N SER A 108 -5.66 -0.84 4.64
CA SER A 108 -6.33 -0.45 5.88
C SER A 108 -7.46 -1.42 6.20
N GLY A 109 -7.31 -2.17 7.31
CA GLY A 109 -8.29 -3.16 7.77
C GLY A 109 -7.64 -4.39 8.35
N CYS A 110 -6.48 -4.79 7.83
CA CYS A 110 -5.65 -5.87 8.34
C CYS A 110 -4.24 -5.35 8.59
N ALA A 111 -3.76 -5.44 9.82
CA ALA A 111 -2.39 -5.04 10.19
C ALA A 111 -1.34 -6.01 9.65
N ASN A 112 -1.74 -7.20 9.25
CA ASN A 112 -0.86 -8.30 8.87
C ASN A 112 0.26 -8.53 9.89
N ALA A 113 -0.12 -8.47 11.16
CA ALA A 113 0.75 -8.68 12.31
C ALA A 113 0.31 -9.94 13.06
N VAL A 114 1.27 -10.71 13.58
CA VAL A 114 1.03 -12.01 14.24
C VAL A 114 0.33 -13.00 13.31
N THR A 115 0.67 -12.98 12.04
CA THR A 115 0.07 -13.79 10.96
C THR A 115 1.00 -14.90 10.47
N GLY A 116 2.19 -14.99 11.06
CA GLY A 116 3.17 -16.05 10.75
C GLY A 116 3.64 -16.03 9.30
N LYS A 117 3.92 -17.22 8.76
CA LYS A 117 4.44 -17.40 7.40
C LYS A 117 3.44 -16.91 6.34
N GLY A 118 2.15 -17.20 6.51
CA GLY A 118 1.11 -16.74 5.58
C GLY A 118 1.08 -15.24 5.44
N GLY A 119 1.25 -14.48 6.53
CA GLY A 119 1.30 -13.03 6.44
C GLY A 119 2.53 -12.50 5.69
N LEU A 120 3.67 -13.19 5.76
CA LEU A 120 4.84 -12.85 4.94
C LEU A 120 4.58 -13.10 3.45
N GLU A 121 3.94 -14.22 3.14
CA GLU A 121 3.53 -14.56 1.78
C GLU A 121 2.54 -13.52 1.24
N ASP A 122 1.51 -13.14 2.02
CA ASP A 122 0.55 -12.11 1.66
C ASP A 122 1.22 -10.75 1.37
N ALA A 123 2.13 -10.31 2.25
CA ALA A 123 2.83 -9.05 2.06
C ALA A 123 3.73 -9.09 0.80
N THR A 124 4.38 -10.22 0.55
CA THR A 124 5.19 -10.42 -0.66
C THR A 124 4.32 -10.41 -1.91
N HIS A 125 3.18 -11.09 -1.90
CA HIS A 125 2.24 -11.10 -3.02
C HIS A 125 1.69 -9.69 -3.31
N MET A 126 1.40 -8.90 -2.28
CA MET A 126 0.98 -7.49 -2.47
C MET A 126 2.05 -6.69 -3.23
N ALA A 127 3.33 -6.82 -2.84
CA ALA A 127 4.41 -6.13 -3.50
C ALA A 127 4.57 -6.60 -4.95
N THR A 128 4.61 -7.92 -5.17
CA THR A 128 4.77 -8.53 -6.51
C THR A 128 3.65 -8.12 -7.46
N ALA A 129 2.39 -8.12 -6.98
CA ALA A 129 1.25 -7.72 -7.80
C ALA A 129 1.36 -6.27 -8.31
N VAL A 130 1.96 -5.37 -7.52
CA VAL A 130 2.22 -3.99 -7.96
C VAL A 130 3.40 -3.94 -8.91
N ASP A 131 4.49 -4.66 -8.63
CA ASP A 131 5.68 -4.69 -9.47
C ASP A 131 5.36 -5.20 -10.89
N GLU A 132 4.52 -6.24 -11.01
CA GLU A 132 4.05 -6.79 -12.29
C GLU A 132 3.30 -5.75 -13.14
N GLN A 133 2.62 -4.79 -12.51
CA GLN A 133 1.90 -3.74 -13.21
C GLN A 133 2.80 -2.56 -13.60
N LEU A 134 3.82 -2.26 -12.79
CA LEU A 134 4.66 -1.08 -13.00
C LEU A 134 5.89 -1.36 -13.88
N SER A 135 6.37 -2.57 -13.88
CA SER A 135 7.58 -2.95 -14.63
C SER A 135 7.51 -4.44 -14.96
N PRO A 136 6.97 -4.82 -16.12
CA PRO A 136 6.94 -6.21 -16.55
C PRO A 136 8.33 -6.74 -16.96
N THR A 137 9.40 -6.08 -16.54
CA THR A 137 10.78 -6.49 -16.83
C THR A 137 11.27 -7.56 -15.87
N SER A 138 12.21 -8.37 -16.31
CA SER A 138 12.79 -9.53 -15.63
C SER A 138 13.64 -9.23 -14.38
N ASP A 139 13.56 -8.02 -13.81
CA ASP A 139 14.20 -7.76 -12.53
C ASP A 139 13.37 -8.42 -11.41
N LEU A 140 13.87 -9.56 -10.93
CA LEU A 140 13.23 -10.40 -9.92
C LEU A 140 13.19 -9.77 -8.52
N SER A 141 13.80 -8.61 -8.31
CA SER A 141 13.82 -7.95 -7.02
C SER A 141 12.67 -6.94 -6.91
N SER A 142 11.81 -7.12 -5.90
CA SER A 142 10.69 -6.20 -5.66
C SER A 142 11.17 -4.75 -5.51
N SER A 143 10.46 -3.84 -6.17
CA SER A 143 10.63 -2.39 -6.10
C SER A 143 9.51 -1.70 -5.31
N THR A 144 8.62 -2.48 -4.73
CA THR A 144 7.44 -2.01 -4.01
C THR A 144 7.58 -2.26 -2.51
N LEU A 145 7.30 -1.23 -1.74
CA LEU A 145 7.21 -1.32 -0.28
C LEU A 145 5.76 -1.61 0.14
N VAL A 146 5.59 -2.29 1.26
CA VAL A 146 4.27 -2.67 1.79
C VAL A 146 4.05 -2.03 3.14
N MET A 147 2.86 -1.45 3.32
CA MET A 147 2.38 -0.94 4.60
C MET A 147 1.01 -1.52 4.90
N SER A 148 0.74 -1.83 6.17
CA SER A 148 -0.55 -2.36 6.60
C SER A 148 -0.95 -1.75 7.92
N THR A 149 -2.24 -1.51 8.10
CA THR A 149 -2.83 -1.09 9.35
C THR A 149 -4.18 -1.75 9.56
N GLY A 150 -4.58 -1.97 10.81
CA GLY A 150 -5.88 -2.53 11.15
C GLY A 150 -5.81 -3.64 12.18
N VAL A 151 -6.62 -4.67 11.99
CA VAL A 151 -6.78 -5.79 12.95
C VAL A 151 -5.53 -6.65 12.97
N ILE A 152 -5.05 -6.95 14.18
CA ILE A 152 -3.92 -7.85 14.44
C ILE A 152 -4.43 -9.30 14.41
N GLY A 153 -3.64 -10.23 13.85
CA GLY A 153 -3.99 -11.65 13.78
C GLY A 153 -5.04 -11.98 12.70
N TYR A 154 -5.41 -11.03 11.88
CA TYR A 154 -6.30 -11.24 10.73
C TYR A 154 -5.48 -11.53 9.46
N VAL A 155 -5.86 -12.60 8.75
CA VAL A 155 -5.20 -13.01 7.49
C VAL A 155 -5.95 -12.39 6.32
N LEU A 156 -5.21 -11.76 5.39
CA LEU A 156 -5.79 -11.05 4.24
C LEU A 156 -6.44 -12.01 3.24
N PHE A 157 -5.78 -13.12 2.97
CA PHE A 157 -6.27 -14.13 2.04
C PHE A 157 -6.55 -15.41 2.82
N LYS A 158 -7.81 -15.86 2.85
CA LYS A 158 -8.09 -17.24 3.26
C LYS A 158 -7.68 -18.13 2.10
N SER A 159 -6.66 -18.95 2.28
CA SER A 159 -6.42 -20.05 1.35
C SER A 159 -7.71 -20.90 1.33
N THR A 160 -8.40 -20.92 0.21
CA THR A 160 -9.40 -21.97 -0.04
C THR A 160 -8.62 -23.26 -0.23
N SER A 161 -8.49 -24.03 0.85
CA SER A 161 -8.09 -25.44 0.82
C SER A 161 -9.20 -26.26 0.18
#